data_4c6a60cd2f8b2d64c9d60c20d256eee1
#
_entry.id   4c6a60cd2f8b2d64c9d60c20d256eee1
#
_cell.length_a   1.000
_cell.length_b   1.000
_cell.length_c   1.000
_cell.angle_alpha   90.00
_cell.angle_beta   90.00
_cell.angle_gamma   90.00
#
_symmetry.space_group_name_H-M   'P 1'
#
loop_
_entity.id
_entity.type
_entity.pdbx_description
1 polymer ?
#
loop_
_entity_poly.entity_id
_entity_poly.type
_entity_poly.pdbx_seq_one_letter_code
_entity_poly.pdbx_strand_id
1 'polypeptide(L)'
;MSKIEVLVACMNQHNDELYSTMNLQTDAILANQCDEHSYREYIQPDGNTVKLISSADRGVGKNRNKALAYATGEYVINADQDMIFVDGYSQKIEEAFSKIPQADMIIFNLEYLNRFTPGKKQKQKFKRLHLWNSMRYGTARAVIRRGAIEKNCLSYSTLYGGGAKYCSGEDSLFIREAFKKGLKIYITPTVIAKVKQEESSWFTGLNDKYFIDKGVLIANAFPALKNLFVYYFAFGKRNVSKDHSFFKICKLMRQGFKQYKNI
;
A
#
# COMPACT_ATOMS: atom_id res chain seq x y z
N MET A 1 -10.17 22.56 -8.38
CA MET A 1 -9.88 21.25 -7.79
C MET A 1 -8.49 20.83 -8.21
N SER A 2 -7.68 20.39 -7.27
CA SER A 2 -6.35 19.87 -7.57
C SER A 2 -6.46 18.63 -8.47
N LYS A 3 -5.55 18.52 -9.44
CA LYS A 3 -5.48 17.34 -10.30
C LYS A 3 -5.03 16.09 -9.54
N ILE A 4 -4.28 16.28 -8.46
CA ILE A 4 -3.70 15.23 -7.62
C ILE A 4 -4.29 15.33 -6.22
N GLU A 5 -4.68 14.19 -5.65
CA GLU A 5 -5.22 14.10 -4.29
C GLU A 5 -4.49 13.00 -3.50
N VAL A 6 -4.00 13.33 -2.31
CA VAL A 6 -3.28 12.37 -1.45
C VAL A 6 -4.24 11.70 -0.50
N LEU A 7 -4.29 10.37 -0.54
CA LEU A 7 -5.13 9.52 0.30
C LEU A 7 -4.29 8.96 1.44
N VAL A 8 -4.38 9.55 2.62
CA VAL A 8 -3.57 9.21 3.79
C VAL A 8 -4.31 8.22 4.67
N ALA A 9 -3.72 7.04 4.87
CA ALA A 9 -4.17 6.13 5.91
C ALA A 9 -3.54 6.52 7.25
N CYS A 10 -4.34 6.98 8.21
CA CYS A 10 -3.86 7.47 9.49
C CYS A 10 -4.72 6.97 10.66
N MET A 11 -4.25 7.20 11.88
CA MET A 11 -4.90 6.79 13.11
C MET A 11 -4.88 7.92 14.14
N ASN A 12 -5.96 8.05 14.92
CA ASN A 12 -6.07 8.92 16.08
C ASN A 12 -5.72 10.39 15.80
N GLN A 13 -6.11 10.88 14.61
CA GLN A 13 -5.97 12.29 14.26
C GLN A 13 -7.18 13.09 14.74
N HIS A 14 -6.93 14.27 15.30
CA HIS A 14 -7.97 15.16 15.81
C HIS A 14 -8.22 16.38 14.91
N ASN A 15 -7.29 16.68 14.03
CA ASN A 15 -7.29 17.82 13.11
C ASN A 15 -6.52 17.47 11.81
N ASP A 16 -6.17 18.50 11.05
CA ASP A 16 -5.48 18.39 9.76
C ASP A 16 -3.94 18.59 9.85
N GLU A 17 -3.34 18.51 11.04
CA GLU A 17 -1.88 18.72 11.22
C GLU A 17 -1.01 17.84 10.33
N LEU A 18 -1.51 16.66 9.92
CA LEU A 18 -0.80 15.80 8.97
C LEU A 18 -0.54 16.51 7.63
N TYR A 19 -1.37 17.48 7.24
CA TYR A 19 -1.14 18.22 6.00
C TYR A 19 0.23 18.90 6.01
N SER A 20 0.54 19.64 7.07
CA SER A 20 1.82 20.32 7.22
C SER A 20 2.98 19.37 7.55
N THR A 21 2.77 18.41 8.47
CA THR A 21 3.84 17.51 8.91
C THR A 21 4.28 16.53 7.83
N MET A 22 3.39 16.14 6.92
CA MET A 22 3.68 15.34 5.74
C MET A 22 4.15 16.17 4.53
N ASN A 23 4.22 17.51 4.66
CA ASN A 23 4.54 18.45 3.58
C ASN A 23 3.63 18.27 2.35
N LEU A 24 2.31 18.16 2.57
CA LEU A 24 1.35 18.05 1.48
C LEU A 24 1.17 19.40 0.78
N GLN A 25 1.03 19.39 -0.55
CA GLN A 25 0.94 20.57 -1.41
C GLN A 25 -0.21 20.42 -2.43
N THR A 26 -1.14 19.50 -2.17
CA THR A 26 -2.32 19.21 -3.00
C THR A 26 -3.49 18.87 -2.10
N ASP A 27 -4.69 18.76 -2.66
CA ASP A 27 -5.83 18.24 -1.91
C ASP A 27 -5.50 16.90 -1.25
N ALA A 28 -6.09 16.65 -0.07
CA ALA A 28 -5.85 15.42 0.66
C ALA A 28 -7.09 14.87 1.37
N ILE A 29 -7.11 13.55 1.53
CA ILE A 29 -8.10 12.84 2.35
C ILE A 29 -7.35 12.11 3.46
N LEU A 30 -7.60 12.50 4.69
CA LEU A 30 -7.10 11.84 5.88
C LEU A 30 -8.14 10.81 6.33
N ALA A 31 -7.97 9.55 5.93
CA ALA A 31 -8.80 8.45 6.38
C ALA A 31 -8.30 7.99 7.76
N ASN A 32 -9.02 8.40 8.80
CA ASN A 32 -8.59 8.32 10.19
C ASN A 32 -9.31 7.19 10.93
N GLN A 33 -8.55 6.21 11.40
CA GLN A 33 -9.05 5.18 12.30
C GLN A 33 -9.00 5.69 13.74
N CYS A 34 -10.15 5.89 14.36
CA CYS A 34 -10.27 6.29 15.77
C CYS A 34 -11.53 5.67 16.38
N ASP A 35 -12.00 6.14 17.54
CA ASP A 35 -13.17 5.57 18.22
C ASP A 35 -14.48 6.31 17.91
N GLU A 36 -14.46 7.24 16.96
CA GLU A 36 -15.62 8.03 16.55
C GLU A 36 -15.85 8.02 15.04
N HIS A 37 -17.07 8.39 14.63
CA HIS A 37 -17.42 8.66 13.24
C HIS A 37 -17.62 10.16 13.05
N SER A 38 -16.80 10.79 12.21
CA SER A 38 -16.94 12.21 11.89
C SER A 38 -16.41 12.54 10.51
N TYR A 39 -16.89 13.66 9.96
CA TYR A 39 -16.39 14.27 8.74
C TYR A 39 -16.11 15.73 9.01
N ARG A 40 -14.90 16.18 8.68
CA ARG A 40 -14.50 17.58 8.74
C ARG A 40 -13.75 17.96 7.48
N GLU A 41 -13.90 19.20 7.07
CA GLU A 41 -13.21 19.76 5.91
C GLU A 41 -12.45 21.01 6.32
N TYR A 42 -11.22 21.13 5.87
CA TYR A 42 -10.32 22.24 6.17
C TYR A 42 -9.80 22.83 4.87
N ILE A 43 -9.82 24.15 4.77
CA ILE A 43 -9.20 24.87 3.66
C ILE A 43 -7.83 25.34 4.12
N GLN A 44 -6.80 24.94 3.41
CA GLN A 44 -5.41 25.27 3.73
C GLN A 44 -5.05 26.69 3.22
N PRO A 45 -4.01 27.33 3.76
CA PRO A 45 -3.58 28.67 3.31
C PRO A 45 -3.20 28.74 1.82
N ASP A 46 -2.79 27.63 1.22
CA ASP A 46 -2.48 27.49 -0.21
C ASP A 46 -3.71 27.21 -1.09
N GLY A 47 -4.92 27.21 -0.49
CA GLY A 47 -6.19 26.97 -1.17
C GLY A 47 -6.56 25.51 -1.36
N ASN A 48 -5.70 24.57 -0.98
CA ASN A 48 -6.01 23.14 -1.05
C ASN A 48 -7.03 22.73 0.04
N THR A 49 -7.76 21.67 -0.23
CA THR A 49 -8.79 21.12 0.68
C THR A 49 -8.29 19.83 1.34
N VAL A 50 -8.46 19.76 2.67
CA VAL A 50 -8.20 18.54 3.44
C VAL A 50 -9.49 18.01 4.03
N LYS A 51 -9.86 16.78 3.67
CA LYS A 51 -11.02 16.07 4.23
C LYS A 51 -10.54 15.10 5.30
N LEU A 52 -10.89 15.32 6.56
CA LEU A 52 -10.65 14.38 7.66
C LEU A 52 -11.88 13.49 7.85
N ILE A 53 -11.73 12.20 7.56
CA ILE A 53 -12.82 11.22 7.62
C ILE A 53 -12.49 10.21 8.72
N SER A 54 -13.06 10.40 9.88
CA SER A 54 -12.88 9.55 11.05
C SER A 54 -13.86 8.38 11.07
N SER A 55 -13.40 7.23 11.56
CA SER A 55 -14.21 6.03 11.62
C SER A 55 -13.71 5.03 12.66
N ALA A 56 -14.64 4.41 13.37
CA ALA A 56 -14.38 3.32 14.32
C ALA A 56 -14.07 1.96 13.65
N ASP A 57 -14.16 1.89 12.32
CA ASP A 57 -13.75 0.69 11.58
C ASP A 57 -12.25 0.42 11.76
N ARG A 58 -11.89 -0.84 11.92
CA ARG A 58 -10.49 -1.26 12.02
C ARG A 58 -10.07 -2.03 10.77
N GLY A 59 -8.83 -1.78 10.35
CA GLY A 59 -8.17 -2.42 9.22
C GLY A 59 -7.80 -1.46 8.10
N VAL A 60 -6.51 -1.46 7.71
CA VAL A 60 -5.94 -0.54 6.72
C VAL A 60 -6.65 -0.63 5.36
N GLY A 61 -7.09 -1.82 4.95
CA GLY A 61 -7.85 -1.98 3.70
C GLY A 61 -9.20 -1.26 3.71
N LYS A 62 -9.94 -1.31 4.83
CA LYS A 62 -11.18 -0.54 5.01
C LYS A 62 -10.90 0.95 4.96
N ASN A 63 -9.83 1.38 5.63
CA ASN A 63 -9.44 2.78 5.71
C ASN A 63 -9.08 3.34 4.33
N ARG A 64 -8.25 2.64 3.56
CA ARG A 64 -7.90 3.02 2.19
C ARG A 64 -9.11 3.01 1.25
N ASN A 65 -10.04 2.04 1.37
CA ASN A 65 -11.27 2.03 0.60
C ASN A 65 -12.16 3.23 0.92
N LYS A 66 -12.20 3.65 2.18
CA LYS A 66 -12.92 4.86 2.60
C LYS A 66 -12.33 6.10 1.92
N ALA A 67 -10.99 6.26 1.95
CA ALA A 67 -10.34 7.35 1.23
C ALA A 67 -10.66 7.35 -0.27
N LEU A 68 -10.59 6.18 -0.92
CA LEU A 68 -10.93 6.03 -2.33
C LEU A 68 -12.38 6.43 -2.65
N ALA A 69 -13.33 6.13 -1.75
CA ALA A 69 -14.76 6.46 -1.96
C ALA A 69 -15.04 7.97 -1.93
N TYR A 70 -14.21 8.76 -1.26
CA TYR A 70 -14.33 10.22 -1.21
C TYR A 70 -13.40 10.95 -2.18
N ALA A 71 -12.56 10.23 -2.91
CA ALA A 71 -11.59 10.80 -3.81
C ALA A 71 -12.24 11.46 -5.03
N THR A 72 -11.77 12.66 -5.37
CA THR A 72 -12.27 13.46 -6.50
C THR A 72 -11.17 13.84 -7.50
N GLY A 73 -9.90 13.76 -7.11
CA GLY A 73 -8.75 14.09 -7.97
C GLY A 73 -8.64 13.17 -9.20
N GLU A 74 -8.04 13.65 -10.28
CA GLU A 74 -7.75 12.84 -11.48
C GLU A 74 -6.75 11.72 -11.15
N TYR A 75 -5.74 12.06 -10.35
CA TYR A 75 -4.73 11.14 -9.84
C TYR A 75 -4.84 11.03 -8.32
N VAL A 76 -4.83 9.82 -7.82
CA VAL A 76 -4.82 9.55 -6.38
C VAL A 76 -3.51 8.90 -5.96
N ILE A 77 -2.97 9.33 -4.82
CA ILE A 77 -1.75 8.79 -4.21
C ILE A 77 -2.13 8.14 -2.89
N ASN A 78 -1.84 6.85 -2.73
CA ASN A 78 -1.95 6.24 -1.41
C ASN A 78 -0.70 6.59 -0.59
N ALA A 79 -0.88 7.03 0.65
CA ALA A 79 0.18 7.39 1.58
C ALA A 79 -0.11 6.83 2.98
N ASP A 80 0.96 6.54 3.70
CA ASP A 80 0.90 6.25 5.14
C ASP A 80 1.32 7.52 5.91
N GLN A 81 0.84 7.71 7.12
CA GLN A 81 1.03 8.95 7.90
C GLN A 81 2.49 9.26 8.29
N ASP A 82 3.42 8.30 8.11
CA ASP A 82 4.85 8.44 8.37
C ASP A 82 5.67 8.94 7.16
N MET A 83 4.98 9.27 6.06
CA MET A 83 5.59 9.79 4.85
C MET A 83 5.70 11.32 4.89
N ILE A 84 6.82 11.86 4.41
CA ILE A 84 7.02 13.30 4.20
C ILE A 84 7.27 13.52 2.71
N PHE A 85 6.37 14.22 2.05
CA PHE A 85 6.49 14.48 0.62
C PHE A 85 7.61 15.48 0.31
N VAL A 86 8.25 15.32 -0.84
CA VAL A 86 9.27 16.29 -1.29
C VAL A 86 8.60 17.48 -1.97
N ASP A 87 9.25 18.64 -1.93
CA ASP A 87 8.73 19.82 -2.63
C ASP A 87 8.55 19.54 -4.11
N GLY A 88 7.43 20.02 -4.65
CA GLY A 88 7.08 19.85 -6.05
C GLY A 88 6.79 18.41 -6.46
N TYR A 89 6.34 17.56 -5.53
CA TYR A 89 5.99 16.17 -5.89
C TYR A 89 4.86 16.10 -6.92
N SER A 90 3.94 17.05 -6.93
CA SER A 90 2.84 17.11 -7.90
C SER A 90 3.36 17.25 -9.33
N GLN A 91 4.29 18.17 -9.57
CA GLN A 91 4.93 18.37 -10.89
C GLN A 91 5.69 17.12 -11.33
N LYS A 92 6.42 16.47 -10.41
CA LYS A 92 7.14 15.22 -10.71
C LYS A 92 6.19 14.09 -11.12
N ILE A 93 4.99 14.03 -10.54
CA ILE A 93 3.96 13.05 -10.90
C ILE A 93 3.42 13.35 -12.29
N GLU A 94 3.04 14.60 -12.57
CA GLU A 94 2.53 15.01 -13.88
C GLU A 94 3.54 14.74 -15.00
N GLU A 95 4.82 15.07 -14.77
CA GLU A 95 5.90 14.75 -15.72
C GLU A 95 6.04 13.24 -15.95
N ALA A 96 5.89 12.41 -14.91
CA ALA A 96 5.99 10.97 -15.07
C ALA A 96 4.83 10.41 -15.92
N PHE A 97 3.60 10.88 -15.71
CA PHE A 97 2.46 10.48 -16.52
C PHE A 97 2.51 11.05 -17.93
N SER A 98 3.08 12.24 -18.13
CA SER A 98 3.32 12.81 -19.46
C SER A 98 4.33 12.00 -20.27
N LYS A 99 5.37 11.47 -19.62
CA LYS A 99 6.37 10.58 -20.25
C LYS A 99 5.80 9.19 -20.59
N ILE A 100 4.75 8.75 -19.89
CA ILE A 100 4.11 7.45 -20.10
C ILE A 100 2.57 7.65 -20.12
N PRO A 101 1.99 8.27 -21.15
CA PRO A 101 0.57 8.62 -21.20
C PRO A 101 -0.37 7.41 -21.06
N GLN A 102 0.10 6.23 -21.46
CA GLN A 102 -0.65 4.97 -21.37
C GLN A 102 -0.63 4.32 -19.98
N ALA A 103 0.06 4.91 -18.99
CA ALA A 103 0.09 4.35 -17.64
C ALA A 103 -1.23 4.58 -16.92
N ASP A 104 -1.80 3.54 -16.35
CA ASP A 104 -2.93 3.63 -15.42
C ASP A 104 -2.44 3.81 -13.97
N MET A 105 -1.26 3.27 -13.66
CA MET A 105 -0.61 3.36 -12.35
C MET A 105 0.90 3.51 -12.51
N ILE A 106 1.50 4.42 -11.73
CA ILE A 106 2.97 4.55 -11.62
C ILE A 106 3.36 4.40 -10.15
N ILE A 107 4.29 3.49 -9.88
CA ILE A 107 4.89 3.28 -8.55
C ILE A 107 6.18 4.07 -8.48
N PHE A 108 6.20 5.08 -7.62
CA PHE A 108 7.33 5.98 -7.41
C PHE A 108 8.35 5.40 -6.44
N ASN A 109 9.50 6.04 -6.31
CA ASN A 109 10.48 5.73 -5.28
C ASN A 109 10.22 6.53 -4.00
N LEU A 110 10.69 5.95 -2.89
CA LEU A 110 10.77 6.61 -1.58
C LEU A 110 12.22 6.67 -1.15
N GLU A 111 12.60 7.74 -0.46
CA GLU A 111 13.86 7.85 0.27
C GLU A 111 13.63 7.39 1.72
N TYR A 112 14.45 6.45 2.20
CA TYR A 112 14.35 5.94 3.56
C TYR A 112 15.41 6.60 4.44
N LEU A 113 14.99 7.35 5.44
CA LEU A 113 15.88 8.17 6.29
C LEU A 113 16.68 7.34 7.31
N ASN A 114 16.11 6.23 7.81
CA ASN A 114 16.70 5.40 8.87
C ASN A 114 16.77 3.93 8.42
N ARG A 115 17.62 3.60 7.47
CA ARG A 115 17.77 2.20 7.04
C ARG A 115 18.83 1.47 7.83
N PHE A 116 18.40 0.55 8.70
CA PHE A 116 19.28 -0.40 9.39
C PHE A 116 19.81 -1.53 8.49
N THR A 117 19.25 -1.72 7.30
CA THR A 117 19.71 -2.70 6.33
C THR A 117 19.99 -2.03 4.98
N PRO A 118 21.08 -2.44 4.28
CA PRO A 118 21.34 -1.94 2.93
C PRO A 118 20.12 -2.22 2.05
N GLY A 119 19.43 -1.17 1.66
CA GLY A 119 18.25 -1.30 0.84
C GLY A 119 18.60 -1.85 -0.54
N LYS A 120 17.67 -2.58 -1.15
CA LYS A 120 17.77 -2.90 -2.57
C LYS A 120 18.04 -1.60 -3.34
N LYS A 121 19.05 -1.63 -4.24
CA LYS A 121 19.38 -0.47 -5.11
C LYS A 121 18.09 0.09 -5.70
N GLN A 122 17.88 1.39 -5.53
CA GLN A 122 16.76 2.09 -6.14
C GLN A 122 16.83 1.91 -7.65
N LYS A 123 15.70 1.65 -8.28
CA LYS A 123 15.67 1.44 -9.73
C LYS A 123 15.94 2.77 -10.44
N GLN A 124 16.84 2.75 -11.40
CA GLN A 124 17.34 3.94 -12.09
C GLN A 124 16.62 4.26 -13.40
N LYS A 125 15.61 3.48 -13.81
CA LYS A 125 14.91 3.65 -15.09
C LYS A 125 13.41 3.38 -14.98
N PHE A 126 12.63 4.06 -15.78
CA PHE A 126 11.24 3.72 -16.03
C PHE A 126 11.14 2.26 -16.53
N LYS A 127 10.25 1.48 -15.91
CA LYS A 127 10.07 0.09 -16.29
C LYS A 127 8.61 -0.32 -16.13
N ARG A 128 8.08 -1.03 -17.13
CA ARG A 128 6.80 -1.69 -16.99
C ARG A 128 6.88 -2.77 -15.91
N LEU A 129 5.91 -2.80 -15.03
CA LEU A 129 5.78 -3.84 -14.02
C LEU A 129 5.18 -5.09 -14.70
N HIS A 130 5.55 -6.26 -14.23
CA HIS A 130 5.03 -7.55 -14.69
C HIS A 130 4.42 -8.31 -13.51
N LEU A 131 3.46 -9.19 -13.80
CA LEU A 131 2.75 -9.96 -12.78
C LEU A 131 3.68 -10.70 -11.79
N TRP A 132 4.78 -11.25 -12.30
CA TRP A 132 5.74 -12.03 -11.50
C TRP A 132 6.49 -11.23 -10.43
N ASN A 133 6.60 -9.92 -10.59
CA ASN A 133 7.27 -9.05 -9.63
C ASN A 133 6.32 -8.07 -8.92
N SER A 134 5.02 -8.15 -9.18
CA SER A 134 3.99 -7.27 -8.63
C SER A 134 3.89 -7.32 -7.11
N MET A 135 4.01 -8.51 -6.51
CA MET A 135 3.92 -8.75 -5.06
C MET A 135 5.09 -8.15 -4.25
N ARG A 136 6.03 -7.48 -4.92
CA ARG A 136 7.21 -6.85 -4.25
C ARG A 136 7.01 -5.38 -3.91
N TYR A 137 5.88 -4.81 -4.30
CA TYR A 137 5.60 -3.39 -4.15
C TYR A 137 4.41 -3.19 -3.23
N GLY A 138 4.54 -2.16 -2.37
CA GLY A 138 3.44 -1.59 -1.62
C GLY A 138 2.73 -0.51 -2.43
N THR A 139 1.51 -0.17 -2.04
CA THR A 139 0.73 0.89 -2.68
C THR A 139 0.97 2.28 -2.07
N ALA A 140 1.61 2.39 -0.91
CA ALA A 140 1.91 3.65 -0.23
C ALA A 140 2.88 4.59 -1.00
N ARG A 141 2.98 4.48 -2.29
CA ARG A 141 3.74 5.31 -3.23
C ARG A 141 3.25 5.10 -4.66
N ALA A 142 2.10 4.48 -4.79
CA ALA A 142 1.45 4.29 -6.07
C ALA A 142 0.55 5.48 -6.36
N VAL A 143 0.76 6.08 -7.52
CA VAL A 143 -0.15 7.08 -8.08
C VAL A 143 -0.98 6.40 -9.16
N ILE A 144 -2.29 6.54 -9.08
CA ILE A 144 -3.24 5.82 -9.92
C ILE A 144 -4.19 6.82 -10.55
N ARG A 145 -4.52 6.66 -11.82
CA ARG A 145 -5.63 7.38 -12.43
C ARG A 145 -6.93 6.94 -11.77
N ARG A 146 -7.67 7.87 -11.14
CA ARG A 146 -8.94 7.56 -10.47
C ARG A 146 -9.93 6.86 -11.40
N GLY A 147 -10.07 7.33 -12.65
CA GLY A 147 -10.92 6.67 -13.64
C GLY A 147 -10.57 5.21 -13.93
N ALA A 148 -9.30 4.79 -13.76
CA ALA A 148 -8.93 3.38 -13.89
C ALA A 148 -9.39 2.55 -12.68
N ILE A 149 -9.41 3.13 -11.47
CA ILE A 149 -9.97 2.49 -10.27
C ILE A 149 -11.47 2.28 -10.44
N GLU A 150 -12.20 3.32 -10.80
CA GLU A 150 -13.66 3.31 -10.95
C GLU A 150 -14.13 2.34 -12.05
N LYS A 151 -13.57 2.48 -13.25
CA LYS A 151 -13.89 1.61 -14.39
C LYS A 151 -13.71 0.13 -14.08
N ASN A 152 -12.74 -0.22 -13.26
CA ASN A 152 -12.38 -1.59 -12.94
C ASN A 152 -12.86 -2.04 -11.55
N CYS A 153 -13.62 -1.21 -10.83
CA CYS A 153 -14.10 -1.48 -9.47
C CYS A 153 -12.98 -2.00 -8.55
N LEU A 154 -11.81 -1.32 -8.58
CA LEU A 154 -10.68 -1.73 -7.76
C LEU A 154 -10.90 -1.31 -6.31
N SER A 155 -10.64 -2.23 -5.39
CA SER A 155 -10.72 -1.97 -3.95
C SER A 155 -9.67 -2.80 -3.21
N TYR A 156 -9.31 -2.34 -2.01
CA TYR A 156 -8.44 -3.09 -1.11
C TYR A 156 -9.21 -4.21 -0.43
N SER A 157 -8.57 -5.35 -0.27
CA SER A 157 -9.13 -6.43 0.55
C SER A 157 -9.23 -5.98 2.02
N THR A 158 -10.39 -6.21 2.63
CA THR A 158 -10.64 -5.92 4.05
C THR A 158 -10.20 -7.05 4.98
N LEU A 159 -9.77 -8.17 4.42
CA LEU A 159 -9.31 -9.34 5.16
C LEU A 159 -7.82 -9.34 5.46
N TYR A 160 -7.04 -8.49 4.75
CA TYR A 160 -5.58 -8.43 4.85
C TYR A 160 -5.10 -7.04 5.25
N GLY A 161 -3.91 -6.99 5.87
CA GLY A 161 -3.26 -5.76 6.28
C GLY A 161 -3.34 -5.48 7.78
N GLY A 162 -2.73 -4.40 8.21
CA GLY A 162 -2.73 -3.99 9.61
C GLY A 162 -4.14 -3.81 10.16
N GLY A 163 -4.42 -4.40 11.32
CA GLY A 163 -5.75 -4.38 11.95
C GLY A 163 -6.80 -5.30 11.32
N ALA A 164 -6.44 -6.11 10.32
CA ALA A 164 -7.33 -7.08 9.70
C ALA A 164 -7.06 -8.52 10.19
N LYS A 165 -7.87 -9.48 9.72
CA LYS A 165 -7.75 -10.90 10.09
C LYS A 165 -6.38 -11.48 9.79
N TYR A 166 -5.81 -11.14 8.60
CA TYR A 166 -4.49 -11.57 8.13
C TYR A 166 -3.52 -10.40 8.12
N CYS A 167 -2.36 -10.59 8.70
CA CYS A 167 -1.42 -9.53 9.07
C CYS A 167 -0.89 -8.66 7.93
N SER A 168 -1.00 -9.08 6.68
CA SER A 168 -0.47 -8.31 5.53
C SER A 168 -0.91 -8.90 4.20
N GLY A 169 -0.83 -8.11 3.13
CA GLY A 169 -1.05 -8.57 1.76
C GLY A 169 -2.05 -7.75 0.95
N GLU A 170 -2.72 -6.78 1.56
CA GLU A 170 -3.71 -5.92 0.93
C GLU A 170 -3.14 -5.17 -0.28
N ASP A 171 -1.93 -4.60 -0.13
CA ASP A 171 -1.20 -3.91 -1.20
C ASP A 171 -0.89 -4.83 -2.37
N SER A 172 -0.35 -6.00 -2.05
CA SER A 172 0.04 -6.99 -3.06
C SER A 172 -1.19 -7.51 -3.82
N LEU A 173 -2.30 -7.73 -3.12
CA LEU A 173 -3.55 -8.16 -3.73
C LEU A 173 -4.16 -7.06 -4.59
N PHE A 174 -4.13 -5.80 -4.14
CA PHE A 174 -4.59 -4.65 -4.92
C PHE A 174 -3.82 -4.52 -6.25
N ILE A 175 -2.48 -4.53 -6.20
CA ILE A 175 -1.65 -4.47 -7.41
C ILE A 175 -1.91 -5.66 -8.32
N ARG A 176 -2.07 -6.86 -7.75
CA ARG A 176 -2.38 -8.06 -8.51
C ARG A 176 -3.74 -7.99 -9.20
N GLU A 177 -4.77 -7.49 -8.49
CA GLU A 177 -6.09 -7.32 -9.07
C GLU A 177 -6.07 -6.27 -10.19
N ALA A 178 -5.35 -5.16 -10.01
CA ALA A 178 -5.12 -4.19 -11.07
C ALA A 178 -4.52 -4.82 -12.32
N PHE A 179 -3.54 -5.74 -12.17
CA PHE A 179 -3.01 -6.52 -13.28
C PHE A 179 -4.04 -7.40 -13.95
N LYS A 180 -4.85 -8.15 -13.19
CA LYS A 180 -5.90 -9.02 -13.73
C LYS A 180 -6.93 -8.23 -14.54
N LYS A 181 -7.20 -6.99 -14.12
CA LYS A 181 -8.09 -6.05 -14.83
C LYS A 181 -7.42 -5.37 -16.04
N GLY A 182 -6.16 -5.68 -16.33
CA GLY A 182 -5.44 -5.19 -17.50
C GLY A 182 -4.77 -3.83 -17.34
N LEU A 183 -4.70 -3.27 -16.12
CA LEU A 183 -4.05 -1.98 -15.90
C LEU A 183 -2.58 -2.01 -16.29
N LYS A 184 -2.12 -0.93 -16.92
CA LYS A 184 -0.73 -0.72 -17.33
C LYS A 184 0.02 -0.05 -16.18
N ILE A 185 0.81 -0.86 -15.46
CA ILE A 185 1.53 -0.44 -14.25
C ILE A 185 3.01 -0.26 -14.56
N TYR A 186 3.56 0.88 -14.16
CA TYR A 186 4.96 1.23 -14.33
C TYR A 186 5.62 1.56 -13.00
N ILE A 187 6.94 1.50 -12.97
CA ILE A 187 7.78 1.97 -11.86
C ILE A 187 8.71 3.04 -12.38
N THR A 188 8.96 4.06 -11.54
CA THR A 188 9.85 5.18 -11.86
C THR A 188 10.97 5.30 -10.81
N PRO A 189 12.15 5.81 -11.19
CA PRO A 189 13.20 6.17 -10.24
C PRO A 189 12.88 7.44 -9.44
N THR A 190 11.88 8.21 -9.84
CA THR A 190 11.54 9.50 -9.25
C THR A 190 11.11 9.33 -7.79
N VAL A 191 11.74 10.08 -6.90
CA VAL A 191 11.39 10.13 -5.47
C VAL A 191 10.32 11.21 -5.25
N ILE A 192 9.22 10.85 -4.58
CA ILE A 192 8.13 11.76 -4.25
C ILE A 192 7.96 11.97 -2.75
N ALA A 193 8.50 11.08 -1.91
CA ALA A 193 8.43 11.23 -0.46
C ALA A 193 9.62 10.56 0.24
N LYS A 194 9.84 10.97 1.48
CA LYS A 194 10.78 10.37 2.44
C LYS A 194 9.97 9.61 3.50
N VAL A 195 10.53 8.52 4.02
CA VAL A 195 9.90 7.71 5.08
C VAL A 195 10.89 7.50 6.20
N LYS A 196 10.48 7.79 7.43
CA LYS A 196 11.15 7.27 8.61
C LYS A 196 10.67 5.84 8.80
N GLN A 197 11.58 4.88 8.60
CA GLN A 197 11.24 3.48 8.84
C GLN A 197 11.20 3.25 10.36
N GLU A 198 10.07 3.49 10.98
CA GLU A 198 9.77 3.06 12.35
C GLU A 198 9.38 1.57 12.34
N GLU A 199 9.50 0.90 13.49
CA GLU A 199 9.03 -0.47 13.61
C GLU A 199 7.53 -0.51 13.33
N SER A 200 7.11 -1.40 12.43
CA SER A 200 5.71 -1.55 12.09
C SER A 200 4.90 -1.95 13.34
N SER A 201 3.97 -1.11 13.76
CA SER A 201 3.08 -1.36 14.90
C SER A 201 2.24 -2.65 14.75
N TRP A 202 2.16 -3.20 13.55
CA TRP A 202 1.38 -4.40 13.21
C TRP A 202 2.23 -5.66 13.03
N PHE A 203 3.56 -5.55 13.01
CA PHE A 203 4.44 -6.70 12.81
C PHE A 203 4.90 -7.25 14.16
N THR A 204 4.32 -8.36 14.58
CA THR A 204 4.63 -9.05 15.84
C THR A 204 5.75 -10.11 15.71
N GLY A 205 6.55 -10.03 14.66
CA GLY A 205 7.64 -10.97 14.41
C GLY A 205 7.26 -12.15 13.49
N LEU A 206 8.25 -13.02 13.26
CA LEU A 206 8.11 -14.22 12.41
C LEU A 206 7.57 -15.40 13.25
N ASN A 207 6.35 -15.28 13.74
CA ASN A 207 5.66 -16.30 14.53
C ASN A 207 4.83 -17.28 13.65
N ASP A 208 4.22 -18.28 14.27
CA ASP A 208 3.41 -19.30 13.58
C ASP A 208 2.26 -18.63 12.78
N LYS A 209 1.57 -17.64 13.39
CA LYS A 209 0.49 -16.90 12.72
C LYS A 209 0.97 -16.20 11.46
N TYR A 210 2.13 -15.55 11.49
CA TYR A 210 2.71 -14.91 10.32
C TYR A 210 2.85 -15.87 9.12
N PHE A 211 3.36 -17.09 9.36
CA PHE A 211 3.52 -18.08 8.29
C PHE A 211 2.19 -18.65 7.81
N ILE A 212 1.23 -18.84 8.70
CA ILE A 212 -0.15 -19.25 8.33
C ILE A 212 -0.78 -18.18 7.44
N ASP A 213 -0.73 -16.91 7.86
CA ASP A 213 -1.28 -15.77 7.09
C ASP A 213 -0.62 -15.63 5.71
N LYS A 214 0.71 -15.83 5.63
CA LYS A 214 1.41 -15.87 4.33
C LYS A 214 0.94 -17.03 3.45
N GLY A 215 0.59 -18.17 4.04
CA GLY A 215 -0.03 -19.28 3.33
C GLY A 215 -1.38 -18.90 2.74
N VAL A 216 -2.25 -18.24 3.53
CA VAL A 216 -3.56 -17.73 3.04
C VAL A 216 -3.37 -16.76 1.88
N LEU A 217 -2.44 -15.80 2.01
CA LEU A 217 -2.12 -14.83 0.97
C LEU A 217 -1.64 -15.50 -0.33
N ILE A 218 -0.75 -16.49 -0.23
CA ILE A 218 -0.23 -17.21 -1.39
C ILE A 218 -1.33 -18.05 -2.05
N ALA A 219 -2.21 -18.70 -1.27
CA ALA A 219 -3.33 -19.45 -1.81
C ALA A 219 -4.30 -18.55 -2.59
N ASN A 220 -4.55 -17.34 -2.09
CA ASN A 220 -5.36 -16.33 -2.77
C ASN A 220 -4.66 -15.81 -4.05
N ALA A 221 -3.41 -15.38 -3.90
CA ALA A 221 -2.70 -14.74 -4.99
C ALA A 221 -2.33 -15.71 -6.13
N PHE A 222 -1.96 -16.94 -5.81
CA PHE A 222 -1.42 -17.92 -6.76
C PHE A 222 -2.02 -19.32 -6.55
N PRO A 223 -3.33 -19.53 -6.73
CA PRO A 223 -3.99 -20.80 -6.39
C PRO A 223 -3.38 -22.02 -7.12
N ALA A 224 -3.02 -21.88 -8.39
CA ALA A 224 -2.40 -22.97 -9.17
C ALA A 224 -0.93 -23.25 -8.78
N LEU A 225 -0.19 -22.23 -8.34
CA LEU A 225 1.24 -22.31 -8.03
C LEU A 225 1.55 -22.22 -6.54
N LYS A 226 0.54 -22.29 -5.66
CA LYS A 226 0.69 -22.09 -4.22
C LYS A 226 1.75 -22.98 -3.57
N ASN A 227 1.83 -24.25 -3.96
CA ASN A 227 2.84 -25.17 -3.43
C ASN A 227 4.26 -24.75 -3.81
N LEU A 228 4.50 -24.33 -5.05
CA LEU A 228 5.80 -23.82 -5.50
C LEU A 228 6.21 -22.57 -4.71
N PHE A 229 5.28 -21.63 -4.53
CA PHE A 229 5.54 -20.39 -3.76
C PHE A 229 5.80 -20.65 -2.29
N VAL A 230 5.19 -21.68 -1.67
CA VAL A 230 5.51 -22.08 -0.30
C VAL A 230 6.97 -22.51 -0.18
N TYR A 231 7.45 -23.36 -1.06
CA TYR A 231 8.84 -23.80 -1.03
C TYR A 231 9.81 -22.64 -1.27
N TYR A 232 9.52 -21.79 -2.24
CA TYR A 232 10.32 -20.58 -2.51
C TYR A 232 10.40 -19.65 -1.28
N PHE A 233 9.25 -19.39 -0.65
CA PHE A 233 9.16 -18.51 0.52
C PHE A 233 9.86 -19.13 1.74
N ALA A 234 9.61 -20.41 2.02
CA ALA A 234 10.23 -21.12 3.14
C ALA A 234 11.75 -21.19 2.99
N PHE A 235 12.26 -21.42 1.78
CA PHE A 235 13.68 -21.40 1.50
C PHE A 235 14.30 -20.02 1.78
N GLY A 236 13.65 -18.95 1.36
CA GLY A 236 14.12 -17.57 1.61
C GLY A 236 14.07 -17.15 3.09
N LYS A 237 13.28 -17.82 3.92
CA LYS A 237 13.09 -17.48 5.35
C LYS A 237 13.76 -18.45 6.32
N ARG A 238 14.34 -19.56 5.84
CA ARG A 238 14.94 -20.60 6.71
C ARG A 238 16.03 -20.14 7.67
N ASN A 239 16.78 -19.09 7.30
CA ASN A 239 17.88 -18.54 8.11
C ASN A 239 17.49 -17.27 8.89
N VAL A 240 16.27 -16.77 8.71
CA VAL A 240 15.81 -15.52 9.33
C VAL A 240 14.97 -15.79 10.59
N SER A 241 14.31 -16.95 10.64
CA SER A 241 13.53 -17.38 11.79
C SER A 241 14.27 -18.47 12.56
N LYS A 242 14.78 -18.14 13.74
CA LYS A 242 15.53 -19.10 14.58
C LYS A 242 14.66 -20.29 15.02
N ASP A 243 13.36 -20.07 15.23
CA ASP A 243 12.42 -21.04 15.79
C ASP A 243 11.64 -21.84 14.74
N HIS A 244 11.88 -21.58 13.44
CA HIS A 244 11.12 -22.16 12.35
C HIS A 244 12.02 -22.77 11.30
N SER A 245 12.14 -24.10 11.33
CA SER A 245 12.81 -24.84 10.26
C SER A 245 12.05 -24.73 8.92
N PHE A 246 12.73 -25.00 7.82
CA PHE A 246 12.12 -25.03 6.48
C PHE A 246 10.83 -25.86 6.45
N PHE A 247 10.85 -27.08 7.00
CA PHE A 247 9.68 -27.96 7.01
C PHE A 247 8.54 -27.43 7.89
N LYS A 248 8.86 -26.82 9.04
CA LYS A 248 7.86 -26.19 9.91
C LYS A 248 7.17 -25.02 9.18
N ILE A 249 7.95 -24.15 8.50
CA ILE A 249 7.39 -23.07 7.68
C ILE A 249 6.45 -23.61 6.61
N CYS A 250 6.87 -24.62 5.86
CA CYS A 250 6.02 -25.25 4.84
C CYS A 250 4.72 -25.82 5.42
N LYS A 251 4.79 -26.46 6.60
CA LYS A 251 3.62 -27.01 7.29
C LYS A 251 2.65 -25.90 7.68
N LEU A 252 3.13 -24.84 8.30
CA LEU A 252 2.32 -23.68 8.73
C LEU A 252 1.65 -22.99 7.54
N MET A 253 2.39 -22.74 6.46
CA MET A 253 1.83 -22.12 5.27
C MET A 253 0.75 -22.99 4.62
N ARG A 254 0.88 -24.32 4.64
CA ARG A 254 -0.17 -25.24 4.16
C ARG A 254 -1.40 -25.26 5.05
N GLN A 255 -1.28 -25.00 6.35
CA GLN A 255 -2.44 -24.77 7.21
C GLN A 255 -3.24 -23.54 6.74
N GLY A 256 -2.53 -22.47 6.31
CA GLY A 256 -3.16 -21.32 5.70
C GLY A 256 -3.98 -21.64 4.45
N PHE A 257 -3.59 -22.62 3.63
CA PHE A 257 -4.39 -23.05 2.48
C PHE A 257 -5.76 -23.60 2.86
N LYS A 258 -5.83 -24.31 4.02
CA LYS A 258 -7.11 -24.83 4.53
C LYS A 258 -8.00 -23.69 5.00
N GLN A 259 -7.42 -22.66 5.66
CA GLN A 259 -8.17 -21.49 6.08
C GLN A 259 -8.71 -20.69 4.88
N TYR A 260 -7.95 -20.58 3.79
CA TYR A 260 -8.39 -19.88 2.57
C TYR A 260 -9.59 -20.56 1.89
N LYS A 261 -9.71 -21.88 1.95
CA LYS A 261 -10.86 -22.59 1.37
C LYS A 261 -12.17 -22.28 2.08
N ASN A 262 -12.12 -21.73 3.27
CA ASN A 262 -13.27 -21.42 4.12
C ASN A 262 -13.60 -19.91 4.13
N ILE A 263 -13.03 -19.13 3.21
CA ILE A 263 -13.31 -17.72 2.95
C ILE A 263 -14.22 -17.61 1.72
#